data_6012d022b87ded6d357e85b83167352e
#
_entry.id   6012d022b87ded6d357e85b83167352e
#
_cell.length_a   1.000
_cell.length_b   1.000
_cell.length_c   1.000
_cell.angle_alpha   90.00
_cell.angle_beta   90.00
_cell.angle_gamma   90.00
#
_symmetry.space_group_name_H-M   'P 1'
#
loop_
_entity.id
_entity.type
_entity.pdbx_description
1 polymer ?
#
loop_
_entity_poly.entity_id
_entity_poly.type
_entity_poly.pdbx_seq_one_letter_code
_entity_poly.pdbx_strand_id
1 'polypeptide(L)'
;DATVVEHLNSAGTGNIGKLNCDEFAMGSGNENSAFGPCLNPWDTNAVPGGSSGGSAAAVAAGIVMASTGTDTGGSVRQPSAMCGVSGIKPTYGTVSRFGMIAYGSSLDQAGPIAGSARDLVELLDVISAFDERDSTSIETCDGTPNRQGRVKQAYLDTLASQNAQGSLPLKGLRIGVPKEFFGPGLSADVASAIEAALQQYEALGAERVEISLPRTELSIPAYYVLAPAEASSNLSRFDGVRYGYRTAQY
;
A
#
# COMPACT_ATOMS: atom_id res chain seq x y z
N ASP A 1 15.47 -6.09 13.73
CA ASP A 1 14.55 -6.10 12.58
C ASP A 1 13.38 -5.15 12.83
N ALA A 2 12.72 -4.74 11.76
CA ALA A 2 11.43 -4.05 11.89
C ALA A 2 10.36 -5.03 12.38
N THR A 3 9.38 -4.54 13.14
CA THR A 3 8.26 -5.37 13.66
C THR A 3 7.57 -6.17 12.56
N VAL A 4 7.38 -5.57 11.39
CA VAL A 4 6.82 -6.27 10.21
C VAL A 4 7.62 -7.52 9.87
N VAL A 5 8.97 -7.43 9.88
CA VAL A 5 9.86 -8.56 9.57
C VAL A 5 9.84 -9.60 10.71
N GLU A 6 9.82 -9.13 11.96
CA GLU A 6 9.72 -10.02 13.13
C GLU A 6 8.44 -10.86 13.09
N HIS A 7 7.31 -10.23 12.78
CA HIS A 7 6.02 -10.92 12.66
C HIS A 7 6.01 -11.94 11.52
N LEU A 8 6.52 -11.56 10.33
CA LEU A 8 6.60 -12.47 9.20
C LEU A 8 7.48 -13.69 9.52
N ASN A 9 8.67 -13.46 10.08
CA ASN A 9 9.57 -14.56 10.47
C ASN A 9 8.92 -15.48 11.50
N SER A 10 8.23 -14.91 12.50
CA SER A 10 7.53 -15.67 13.54
C SER A 10 6.37 -16.51 12.97
N ALA A 11 5.75 -16.05 11.90
CA ALA A 11 4.72 -16.80 11.17
C ALA A 11 5.30 -17.89 10.25
N GLY A 12 6.61 -18.02 10.16
CA GLY A 12 7.29 -19.04 9.35
C GLY A 12 7.43 -18.69 7.88
N THR A 13 7.34 -17.41 7.51
CA THR A 13 7.56 -17.00 6.11
C THR A 13 9.03 -17.14 5.72
N GLY A 14 9.29 -17.65 4.51
CA GLY A 14 10.61 -17.63 3.91
C GLY A 14 10.93 -16.28 3.29
N ASN A 15 11.86 -15.54 3.89
CA ASN A 15 12.36 -14.29 3.31
C ASN A 15 13.47 -14.59 2.31
N ILE A 16 13.24 -14.32 1.02
CA ILE A 16 14.19 -14.62 -0.06
C ILE A 16 15.07 -13.42 -0.44
N GLY A 17 14.84 -12.24 0.10
CA GLY A 17 15.68 -11.07 -0.15
C GLY A 17 14.99 -9.73 0.03
N LYS A 18 15.72 -8.69 -0.35
CA LYS A 18 15.25 -7.29 -0.37
C LYS A 18 14.93 -6.88 -1.80
N LEU A 19 13.94 -6.05 -1.94
CA LEU A 19 13.43 -5.58 -3.23
C LEU A 19 13.82 -4.13 -3.46
N ASN A 20 13.96 -3.76 -4.73
CA ASN A 20 14.31 -2.40 -5.12
C ASN A 20 13.17 -1.41 -4.80
N CYS A 21 13.51 -0.18 -4.48
CA CYS A 21 12.56 0.91 -4.27
C CYS A 21 13.20 2.25 -4.66
N ASP A 22 12.39 3.28 -4.83
CA ASP A 22 12.93 4.64 -4.85
C ASP A 22 13.67 4.93 -3.56
N GLU A 23 14.81 5.62 -3.65
CA GLU A 23 15.69 5.86 -2.50
C GLU A 23 14.97 6.62 -1.40
N PHE A 24 15.03 6.10 -0.18
CA PHE A 24 14.30 6.61 1.00
C PHE A 24 12.78 6.75 0.80
N ALA A 25 12.18 5.95 -0.08
CA ALA A 25 10.77 6.03 -0.47
C ALA A 25 10.36 7.37 -1.13
N MET A 26 11.32 8.15 -1.62
CA MET A 26 11.11 9.45 -2.24
C MET A 26 11.07 9.34 -3.76
N GLY A 27 9.96 8.84 -4.29
CA GLY A 27 9.75 8.70 -5.73
C GLY A 27 8.43 7.99 -6.04
N SER A 28 8.12 7.90 -7.32
CA SER A 28 6.90 7.25 -7.82
C SER A 28 7.12 6.43 -9.09
N GLY A 29 8.37 6.26 -9.53
CA GLY A 29 8.75 5.53 -10.73
C GLY A 29 9.69 4.35 -10.47
N ASN A 30 10.32 4.32 -9.30
CA ASN A 30 11.44 3.43 -8.95
C ASN A 30 12.63 3.58 -9.92
N GLU A 31 12.97 4.84 -10.20
CA GLU A 31 14.01 5.23 -11.17
C GLU A 31 15.28 5.77 -10.48
N ASN A 32 15.20 6.19 -9.22
CA ASN A 32 16.29 6.89 -8.52
C ASN A 32 17.10 6.01 -7.54
N SER A 33 16.97 4.69 -7.62
CA SER A 33 17.70 3.77 -6.76
C SER A 33 19.19 3.69 -7.13
N ALA A 34 20.06 3.56 -6.13
CA ALA A 34 21.48 3.27 -6.31
C ALA A 34 21.76 1.94 -7.03
N PHE A 35 20.78 1.03 -7.08
CA PHE A 35 20.84 -0.25 -7.81
C PHE A 35 20.34 -0.13 -9.25
N GLY A 36 20.02 1.07 -9.71
CA GLY A 36 19.41 1.31 -11.01
C GLY A 36 17.87 1.24 -10.98
N PRO A 37 17.22 1.57 -12.11
CA PRO A 37 15.77 1.58 -12.21
C PRO A 37 15.19 0.16 -12.14
N CYS A 38 14.00 0.05 -11.58
CA CYS A 38 13.18 -1.14 -11.68
C CYS A 38 12.28 -1.03 -12.92
N LEU A 39 12.10 -2.12 -13.64
CA LEU A 39 11.28 -2.16 -14.85
C LEU A 39 9.96 -2.84 -14.60
N ASN A 40 8.92 -2.44 -15.32
CA ASN A 40 7.62 -3.09 -15.25
C ASN A 40 7.69 -4.46 -15.96
N PRO A 41 7.27 -5.57 -15.32
CA PRO A 41 7.36 -6.91 -15.95
C PRO A 41 6.48 -7.08 -17.20
N TRP A 42 5.44 -6.26 -17.35
CA TRP A 42 4.54 -6.31 -18.51
C TRP A 42 5.09 -5.56 -19.72
N ASP A 43 5.86 -4.49 -19.47
CA ASP A 43 6.54 -3.71 -20.49
C ASP A 43 7.82 -3.11 -19.91
N THR A 44 8.96 -3.62 -20.29
CA THR A 44 10.26 -3.19 -19.77
C THR A 44 10.67 -1.76 -20.21
N ASN A 45 9.89 -1.10 -21.05
CA ASN A 45 10.04 0.32 -21.37
C ASN A 45 9.20 1.22 -20.45
N ALA A 46 8.37 0.63 -19.57
CA ALA A 46 7.53 1.33 -18.63
C ALA A 46 8.05 1.19 -17.19
N VAL A 47 7.72 2.18 -16.36
CA VAL A 47 8.01 2.13 -14.93
C VAL A 47 7.03 1.19 -14.22
N PRO A 48 7.44 0.51 -13.14
CA PRO A 48 6.55 -0.30 -12.32
C PRO A 48 5.69 0.54 -11.36
N GLY A 49 5.90 1.87 -11.34
CA GLY A 49 5.44 2.72 -10.26
C GLY A 49 6.38 2.67 -9.04
N GLY A 50 6.07 3.48 -8.04
CA GLY A 50 6.92 3.60 -6.85
C GLY A 50 6.20 4.25 -5.65
N SER A 51 6.89 4.26 -4.54
CA SER A 51 8.30 3.89 -4.32
C SER A 51 8.53 2.39 -4.19
N SER A 52 7.51 1.55 -3.87
CA SER A 52 7.63 0.09 -3.73
C SER A 52 7.56 -0.64 -5.08
N GLY A 53 8.24 -0.11 -6.12
CA GLY A 53 8.18 -0.63 -7.49
C GLY A 53 8.71 -2.05 -7.61
N GLY A 54 9.88 -2.34 -7.01
CA GLY A 54 10.44 -3.69 -7.02
C GLY A 54 9.56 -4.71 -6.29
N SER A 55 8.85 -4.28 -5.25
CA SER A 55 7.91 -5.14 -4.53
C SER A 55 6.74 -5.58 -5.42
N ALA A 56 6.14 -4.63 -6.15
CA ALA A 56 5.05 -4.93 -7.07
C ALA A 56 5.54 -5.73 -8.29
N ALA A 57 6.68 -5.33 -8.86
CA ALA A 57 7.26 -6.02 -10.00
C ALA A 57 7.62 -7.48 -9.70
N ALA A 58 8.18 -7.77 -8.52
CA ALA A 58 8.52 -9.14 -8.15
C ALA A 58 7.29 -10.05 -8.02
N VAL A 59 6.19 -9.53 -7.49
CA VAL A 59 4.91 -10.27 -7.44
C VAL A 59 4.33 -10.44 -8.83
N ALA A 60 4.29 -9.39 -9.63
CA ALA A 60 3.76 -9.45 -11.00
C ALA A 60 4.54 -10.41 -11.91
N ALA A 61 5.87 -10.49 -11.73
CA ALA A 61 6.73 -11.42 -12.44
C ALA A 61 6.67 -12.85 -11.90
N GLY A 62 5.93 -13.13 -10.83
CA GLY A 62 5.85 -14.44 -10.20
C GLY A 62 7.13 -14.89 -9.50
N ILE A 63 8.05 -13.98 -9.18
CA ILE A 63 9.30 -14.28 -8.47
C ILE A 63 8.99 -14.60 -6.99
N VAL A 64 8.04 -13.92 -6.42
CA VAL A 64 7.55 -14.12 -5.05
C VAL A 64 6.03 -14.22 -5.05
N MET A 65 5.48 -14.94 -4.09
CA MET A 65 4.03 -15.04 -3.90
C MET A 65 3.44 -13.72 -3.37
N ALA A 66 4.21 -13.03 -2.53
CA ALA A 66 3.83 -11.78 -1.92
C ALA A 66 5.06 -10.99 -1.46
N SER A 67 4.90 -9.71 -1.22
CA SER A 67 5.94 -8.81 -0.73
C SER A 67 5.37 -7.77 0.21
N THR A 68 6.25 -7.03 0.88
CA THR A 68 5.89 -5.86 1.67
C THR A 68 6.37 -4.59 0.98
N GLY A 69 5.68 -3.50 1.23
CA GLY A 69 6.08 -2.16 0.81
C GLY A 69 5.69 -1.12 1.85
N THR A 70 5.96 0.15 1.56
CA THR A 70 5.53 1.28 2.38
C THR A 70 4.75 2.28 1.53
N ASP A 71 3.80 2.96 2.14
CA ASP A 71 2.91 3.90 1.46
C ASP A 71 2.79 5.19 2.28
N THR A 72 3.26 6.28 1.72
CA THR A 72 3.16 7.63 2.27
C THR A 72 2.14 8.43 1.47
N GLY A 73 2.28 8.42 0.13
CA GLY A 73 1.40 9.12 -0.81
C GLY A 73 0.84 8.22 -1.91
N GLY A 74 0.97 6.88 -1.78
CA GLY A 74 0.52 5.92 -2.79
C GLY A 74 1.52 4.81 -3.08
N SER A 75 2.63 4.74 -2.34
CA SER A 75 3.80 3.92 -2.72
C SER A 75 3.64 2.40 -2.60
N VAL A 76 2.52 1.90 -2.08
CA VAL A 76 2.06 0.50 -2.22
C VAL A 76 0.99 0.41 -3.31
N ARG A 77 0.01 1.32 -3.27
CA ARG A 77 -1.18 1.28 -4.13
C ARG A 77 -0.86 1.57 -5.60
N GLN A 78 -0.04 2.57 -5.87
CA GLN A 78 0.31 2.98 -7.23
C GLN A 78 1.12 1.89 -7.96
N PRO A 79 2.24 1.37 -7.41
CA PRO A 79 2.97 0.30 -8.11
C PRO A 79 2.15 -0.98 -8.24
N SER A 80 1.26 -1.29 -7.29
CA SER A 80 0.33 -2.41 -7.45
C SER A 80 -0.60 -2.23 -8.64
N ALA A 81 -1.14 -1.02 -8.82
CA ALA A 81 -2.00 -0.69 -9.96
C ALA A 81 -1.22 -0.76 -11.29
N MET A 82 0.00 -0.23 -11.35
CA MET A 82 0.82 -0.23 -12.57
C MET A 82 1.35 -1.61 -12.95
N CYS A 83 1.56 -2.50 -11.97
CA CYS A 83 2.01 -3.87 -12.20
C CYS A 83 0.85 -4.89 -12.27
N GLY A 84 -0.41 -4.47 -12.15
CA GLY A 84 -1.58 -5.35 -12.25
C GLY A 84 -1.67 -6.38 -11.13
N VAL A 85 -1.25 -6.03 -9.92
CA VAL A 85 -1.33 -6.85 -8.71
C VAL A 85 -2.18 -6.16 -7.64
N SER A 86 -2.46 -6.85 -6.56
CA SER A 86 -3.22 -6.29 -5.44
C SER A 86 -2.27 -5.72 -4.39
N GLY A 87 -2.58 -4.53 -3.88
CA GLY A 87 -1.85 -3.90 -2.78
C GLY A 87 -2.79 -3.17 -1.84
N ILE A 88 -2.49 -3.19 -0.56
CA ILE A 88 -3.29 -2.51 0.44
C ILE A 88 -2.44 -1.61 1.34
N LYS A 89 -2.85 -0.36 1.46
CA LYS A 89 -2.42 0.52 2.55
C LYS A 89 -3.46 0.43 3.66
N PRO A 90 -3.17 -0.24 4.77
CA PRO A 90 -4.11 -0.31 5.88
C PRO A 90 -4.31 1.05 6.56
N THR A 91 -5.26 1.12 7.47
CA THR A 91 -5.45 2.30 8.32
C THR A 91 -4.16 2.61 9.07
N TYR A 92 -3.81 3.90 9.11
CA TYR A 92 -2.63 4.39 9.81
C TYR A 92 -2.58 3.89 11.27
N GLY A 93 -1.43 3.38 11.68
CA GLY A 93 -1.21 2.80 13.01
C GLY A 93 -1.67 1.34 13.18
N THR A 94 -2.30 0.74 12.18
CA THR A 94 -2.70 -0.69 12.24
C THR A 94 -1.49 -1.62 12.21
N VAL A 95 -0.46 -1.25 11.44
CA VAL A 95 0.82 -1.97 11.33
C VAL A 95 1.90 -1.10 11.94
N SER A 96 2.72 -1.68 12.83
CA SER A 96 3.81 -0.97 13.48
C SER A 96 4.85 -0.45 12.47
N ARG A 97 5.32 0.77 12.70
CA ARG A 97 6.41 1.39 11.95
C ARG A 97 7.77 1.22 12.63
N PHE A 98 7.83 0.56 13.79
CA PHE A 98 9.09 0.34 14.49
C PHE A 98 10.09 -0.40 13.60
N GLY A 99 11.28 0.16 13.45
CA GLY A 99 12.34 -0.37 12.60
C GLY A 99 12.24 -0.02 11.11
N MET A 100 11.18 0.68 10.68
CA MET A 100 11.08 1.26 9.34
C MET A 100 11.87 2.59 9.27
N ILE A 101 12.43 2.89 8.10
CA ILE A 101 13.02 4.19 7.83
C ILE A 101 11.89 5.16 7.46
N ALA A 102 11.69 6.18 8.28
CA ALA A 102 10.60 7.12 8.09
C ALA A 102 10.88 8.09 6.95
N TYR A 103 9.93 8.25 6.05
CA TYR A 103 9.87 9.34 5.08
C TYR A 103 8.97 10.47 5.61
N GLY A 104 7.67 10.26 5.70
CA GLY A 104 6.70 11.18 6.26
C GLY A 104 5.98 10.54 7.46
N SER A 105 6.47 10.79 8.68
CA SER A 105 6.03 10.08 9.89
C SER A 105 4.53 10.14 10.15
N SER A 106 3.86 11.23 9.75
CA SER A 106 2.41 11.40 9.90
C SER A 106 1.59 10.65 8.84
N LEU A 107 2.24 10.07 7.81
CA LEU A 107 1.60 9.47 6.66
C LEU A 107 2.02 8.01 6.41
N ASP A 108 3.27 7.67 6.73
CA ASP A 108 3.87 6.37 6.41
C ASP A 108 3.10 5.20 7.01
N GLN A 109 2.86 4.19 6.19
CA GLN A 109 2.28 2.93 6.62
C GLN A 109 2.86 1.77 5.81
N ALA A 110 3.23 0.68 6.48
CA ALA A 110 3.55 -0.55 5.78
C ALA A 110 2.29 -1.24 5.26
N GLY A 111 2.41 -1.92 4.12
CA GLY A 111 1.34 -2.70 3.54
C GLY A 111 1.84 -3.85 2.69
N PRO A 112 1.06 -4.94 2.55
CA PRO A 112 1.40 -6.06 1.69
C PRO A 112 1.01 -5.81 0.24
N ILE A 113 1.72 -6.50 -0.67
CA ILE A 113 1.43 -6.62 -2.10
C ILE A 113 1.39 -8.11 -2.44
N ALA A 114 0.35 -8.55 -3.15
CA ALA A 114 0.15 -9.95 -3.51
C ALA A 114 -0.68 -10.09 -4.80
N GLY A 115 -0.79 -11.30 -5.33
CA GLY A 115 -1.55 -11.57 -6.55
C GLY A 115 -3.07 -11.43 -6.39
N SER A 116 -3.59 -11.52 -5.17
CA SER A 116 -5.03 -11.44 -4.90
C SER A 116 -5.35 -10.78 -3.57
N ALA A 117 -6.59 -10.31 -3.41
CA ALA A 117 -7.09 -9.79 -2.13
C ALA A 117 -7.07 -10.85 -1.01
N ARG A 118 -7.27 -12.12 -1.35
CA ARG A 118 -7.18 -13.22 -0.39
C ARG A 118 -5.77 -13.37 0.17
N ASP A 119 -4.75 -13.32 -0.69
CA ASP A 119 -3.36 -13.42 -0.27
C ASP A 119 -2.95 -12.19 0.56
N LEU A 120 -3.48 -10.99 0.22
CA LEU A 120 -3.28 -9.78 1.02
C LEU A 120 -3.79 -9.96 2.46
N VAL A 121 -4.93 -10.62 2.66
CA VAL A 121 -5.50 -10.86 3.99
C VAL A 121 -4.54 -11.67 4.86
N GLU A 122 -3.94 -12.71 4.31
CA GLU A 122 -3.00 -13.58 5.05
C GLU A 122 -1.78 -12.77 5.54
N LEU A 123 -1.19 -11.95 4.66
CA LEU A 123 -0.04 -11.13 5.04
C LEU A 123 -0.44 -9.98 5.98
N LEU A 124 -1.52 -9.28 5.66
CA LEU A 124 -1.96 -8.15 6.48
C LEU A 124 -2.31 -8.60 7.90
N ASP A 125 -2.93 -9.76 8.04
CA ASP A 125 -3.27 -10.33 9.34
C ASP A 125 -2.01 -10.60 10.18
N VAL A 126 -0.97 -11.15 9.57
CA VAL A 126 0.30 -11.43 10.24
C VAL A 126 1.00 -10.16 10.71
N ILE A 127 1.03 -9.11 9.88
CA ILE A 127 1.77 -7.88 10.19
C ILE A 127 0.96 -6.88 11.02
N SER A 128 -0.36 -7.07 11.18
CA SER A 128 -1.24 -6.16 11.92
C SER A 128 -1.28 -6.53 13.39
N ALA A 129 -0.71 -5.69 14.24
CA ALA A 129 -0.80 -5.81 15.69
C ALA A 129 -0.42 -4.49 16.35
N PHE A 130 -0.89 -4.31 17.59
CA PHE A 130 -0.40 -3.25 18.46
C PHE A 130 1.06 -3.50 18.84
N ASP A 131 1.85 -2.44 18.82
CA ASP A 131 3.26 -2.47 19.20
C ASP A 131 3.58 -1.23 20.05
N GLU A 132 3.91 -1.43 21.31
CA GLU A 132 4.26 -0.36 22.26
C GLU A 132 5.52 0.44 21.85
N ARG A 133 6.35 -0.10 20.96
CA ARG A 133 7.55 0.54 20.44
C ARG A 133 7.24 1.61 19.39
N ASP A 134 6.02 1.63 18.84
CA ASP A 134 5.55 2.66 17.92
C ASP A 134 4.43 3.48 18.57
N SER A 135 4.73 4.71 18.92
CA SER A 135 3.77 5.63 19.57
C SER A 135 2.52 5.92 18.74
N THR A 136 2.50 5.57 17.47
CA THR A 136 1.34 5.73 16.58
C THR A 136 0.57 4.43 16.38
N SER A 137 1.05 3.32 16.93
CA SER A 137 0.35 2.04 16.85
C SER A 137 -0.97 2.11 17.62
N ILE A 138 -2.04 1.65 17.01
CA ILE A 138 -3.39 1.67 17.59
C ILE A 138 -3.68 0.37 18.33
N GLU A 139 -4.23 0.48 19.53
CA GLU A 139 -4.58 -0.69 20.36
C GLU A 139 -5.85 -1.40 19.85
N THR A 140 -6.76 -0.63 19.27
CA THR A 140 -8.05 -1.16 18.79
C THR A 140 -8.40 -0.63 17.40
N CYS A 141 -8.98 -1.49 16.57
CA CYS A 141 -9.58 -1.15 15.30
C CYS A 141 -11.07 -1.48 15.35
N ASP A 142 -11.94 -0.51 15.06
CA ASP A 142 -13.39 -0.70 15.07
C ASP A 142 -13.92 -1.36 16.36
N GLY A 143 -13.35 -0.97 17.51
CA GLY A 143 -13.70 -1.49 18.82
C GLY A 143 -13.17 -2.90 19.14
N THR A 144 -12.39 -3.50 18.25
CA THR A 144 -11.74 -4.80 18.47
C THR A 144 -10.24 -4.63 18.69
N PRO A 145 -9.60 -5.46 19.54
CA PRO A 145 -8.15 -5.39 19.73
C PRO A 145 -7.38 -5.56 18.42
N ASN A 146 -6.42 -4.66 18.18
CA ASN A 146 -5.52 -4.75 17.03
C ASN A 146 -4.46 -5.84 17.29
N ARG A 147 -4.71 -7.02 16.79
CA ARG A 147 -3.87 -8.22 16.99
C ARG A 147 -3.95 -9.13 15.76
N GLN A 148 -2.97 -10.00 15.61
CA GLN A 148 -3.00 -11.08 14.62
C GLN A 148 -4.26 -11.94 14.80
N GLY A 149 -4.81 -12.42 13.69
CA GLY A 149 -6.08 -13.15 13.63
C GLY A 149 -7.30 -12.26 13.36
N ARG A 150 -7.23 -10.94 13.62
CA ARG A 150 -8.36 -10.01 13.48
C ARG A 150 -8.78 -9.80 12.03
N VAL A 151 -7.81 -9.53 11.16
CA VAL A 151 -8.07 -9.24 9.73
C VAL A 151 -8.64 -10.48 9.04
N LYS A 152 -8.03 -11.63 9.29
CA LYS A 152 -8.47 -12.91 8.76
C LYS A 152 -9.86 -13.27 9.23
N GLN A 153 -10.18 -13.06 10.52
CA GLN A 153 -11.52 -13.32 11.05
C GLN A 153 -12.57 -12.41 10.38
N ALA A 154 -12.30 -11.11 10.26
CA ALA A 154 -13.20 -10.17 9.59
C ALA A 154 -13.45 -10.54 8.11
N TYR A 155 -12.42 -11.03 7.42
CA TYR A 155 -12.55 -11.53 6.05
C TYR A 155 -13.45 -12.77 5.98
N LEU A 156 -13.28 -13.75 6.88
CA LEU A 156 -14.08 -14.97 6.92
C LEU A 156 -15.56 -14.67 7.25
N ASP A 157 -15.80 -13.77 8.20
CA ASP A 157 -17.15 -13.33 8.57
C ASP A 157 -17.85 -12.63 7.39
N THR A 158 -17.10 -11.80 6.65
CA THR A 158 -17.60 -11.14 5.42
C THR A 158 -17.95 -12.16 4.35
N LEU A 159 -17.10 -13.14 4.08
CA LEU A 159 -17.39 -14.20 3.12
C LEU A 159 -18.62 -15.03 3.51
N ALA A 160 -18.75 -15.37 4.79
CA ALA A 160 -19.93 -16.11 5.29
C ALA A 160 -21.21 -15.31 5.07
N SER A 161 -21.19 -14.00 5.38
CA SER A 161 -22.31 -13.10 5.14
C SER A 161 -22.68 -12.98 3.66
N GLN A 162 -21.68 -12.82 2.79
CA GLN A 162 -21.87 -12.72 1.35
C GLN A 162 -22.45 -14.02 0.76
N ASN A 163 -21.95 -15.16 1.19
CA ASN A 163 -22.47 -16.47 0.76
C ASN A 163 -23.94 -16.68 1.17
N ALA A 164 -24.34 -16.17 2.32
CA ALA A 164 -25.74 -16.22 2.77
C ALA A 164 -26.68 -15.37 1.91
N GLN A 165 -26.19 -14.38 1.18
CA GLN A 165 -26.98 -13.53 0.28
C GLN A 165 -27.20 -14.14 -1.13
N GLY A 166 -26.62 -15.29 -1.41
CA GLY A 166 -26.80 -16.02 -2.67
C GLY A 166 -26.25 -15.25 -3.89
N SER A 167 -27.13 -14.96 -4.88
CA SER A 167 -26.72 -14.33 -6.14
C SER A 167 -26.38 -12.84 -6.04
N LEU A 168 -26.65 -12.19 -4.91
CA LEU A 168 -26.39 -10.77 -4.68
C LEU A 168 -25.47 -10.57 -3.45
N PRO A 169 -24.22 -11.05 -3.51
CA PRO A 169 -23.31 -11.04 -2.37
C PRO A 169 -22.95 -9.64 -1.86
N LEU A 170 -23.15 -8.60 -2.66
CA LEU A 170 -22.88 -7.20 -2.31
C LEU A 170 -24.14 -6.39 -1.99
N LYS A 171 -25.29 -7.06 -1.80
CA LYS A 171 -26.53 -6.38 -1.45
C LYS A 171 -26.38 -5.55 -0.17
N GLY A 172 -26.72 -4.26 -0.27
CA GLY A 172 -26.60 -3.30 0.82
C GLY A 172 -25.23 -2.58 0.89
N LEU A 173 -24.25 -2.97 0.07
CA LEU A 173 -23.01 -2.22 -0.08
C LEU A 173 -23.26 -0.98 -0.94
N ARG A 174 -22.86 0.20 -0.44
CA ARG A 174 -22.90 1.46 -1.19
C ARG A 174 -21.49 1.86 -1.63
N ILE A 175 -21.31 2.10 -2.92
CA ILE A 175 -20.03 2.50 -3.51
C ILE A 175 -20.12 3.98 -3.89
N GLY A 176 -19.41 4.83 -3.14
CA GLY A 176 -19.31 6.26 -3.46
C GLY A 176 -18.36 6.48 -4.63
N VAL A 177 -18.83 7.17 -5.67
CA VAL A 177 -18.05 7.52 -6.86
C VAL A 177 -17.82 9.03 -6.86
N PRO A 178 -16.60 9.51 -6.47
CA PRO A 178 -16.31 10.94 -6.44
C PRO A 178 -16.22 11.49 -7.87
N LYS A 179 -17.02 12.51 -8.17
CA LYS A 179 -16.98 13.16 -9.49
C LYS A 179 -15.61 13.75 -9.82
N GLU A 180 -14.84 14.15 -8.81
CA GLU A 180 -13.52 14.74 -8.95
C GLU A 180 -12.47 13.75 -9.50
N PHE A 181 -12.73 12.43 -9.42
CA PHE A 181 -11.82 11.39 -9.92
C PHE A 181 -12.00 11.12 -11.43
N PHE A 182 -13.07 11.63 -12.02
CA PHE A 182 -13.40 11.45 -13.45
C PHE A 182 -13.21 12.73 -14.26
N GLY A 183 -12.29 13.59 -13.82
CA GLY A 183 -11.96 14.86 -14.46
C GLY A 183 -10.93 14.73 -15.60
N PRO A 184 -10.47 15.89 -16.11
CA PRO A 184 -9.41 15.94 -17.11
C PRO A 184 -8.13 15.21 -16.67
N GLY A 185 -7.53 14.46 -17.57
CA GLY A 185 -6.32 13.66 -17.30
C GLY A 185 -6.57 12.17 -17.09
N LEU A 186 -7.82 11.74 -16.89
CA LEU A 186 -8.17 10.33 -16.88
C LEU A 186 -8.19 9.79 -18.31
N SER A 187 -7.36 8.77 -18.63
CA SER A 187 -7.38 8.14 -19.94
C SER A 187 -8.68 7.36 -20.17
N ALA A 188 -9.11 7.29 -21.43
CA ALA A 188 -10.34 6.60 -21.82
C ALA A 188 -10.33 5.10 -21.43
N ASP A 189 -9.18 4.45 -21.56
CA ASP A 189 -9.03 3.02 -21.25
C ASP A 189 -9.20 2.77 -19.74
N VAL A 190 -8.59 3.62 -18.91
CA VAL A 190 -8.76 3.54 -17.44
C VAL A 190 -10.21 3.83 -17.05
N ALA A 191 -10.83 4.87 -17.63
CA ALA A 191 -12.23 5.19 -17.37
C ALA A 191 -13.15 4.02 -17.73
N SER A 192 -12.92 3.38 -18.89
CA SER A 192 -13.71 2.21 -19.32
C SER A 192 -13.53 1.01 -18.40
N ALA A 193 -12.31 0.74 -17.93
CA ALA A 193 -12.03 -0.35 -17.00
C ALA A 193 -12.72 -0.13 -15.64
N ILE A 194 -12.69 1.11 -15.12
CA ILE A 194 -13.38 1.47 -13.88
C ILE A 194 -14.88 1.33 -14.04
N GLU A 195 -15.45 1.80 -15.15
CA GLU A 195 -16.89 1.69 -15.42
C GLU A 195 -17.31 0.24 -15.51
N ALA A 196 -16.57 -0.62 -16.19
CA ALA A 196 -16.83 -2.05 -16.24
C ALA A 196 -16.80 -2.71 -14.85
N ALA A 197 -15.84 -2.33 -13.99
CA ALA A 197 -15.77 -2.81 -12.62
C ALA A 197 -16.97 -2.36 -11.79
N LEU A 198 -17.39 -1.10 -11.90
CA LEU A 198 -18.59 -0.58 -11.21
C LEU A 198 -19.85 -1.33 -11.64
N GLN A 199 -20.03 -1.62 -12.93
CA GLN A 199 -21.16 -2.43 -13.44
C GLN A 199 -21.14 -3.85 -12.86
N GLN A 200 -19.96 -4.45 -12.69
CA GLN A 200 -19.85 -5.75 -12.04
C GLN A 200 -20.31 -5.70 -10.57
N TYR A 201 -19.91 -4.67 -9.82
CA TYR A 201 -20.36 -4.50 -8.44
C TYR A 201 -21.87 -4.29 -8.36
N GLU A 202 -22.48 -3.51 -9.27
CA GLU A 202 -23.94 -3.32 -9.36
C GLU A 202 -24.65 -4.64 -9.69
N ALA A 203 -24.11 -5.44 -10.61
CA ALA A 203 -24.65 -6.76 -10.94
C ALA A 203 -24.59 -7.73 -9.75
N LEU A 204 -23.64 -7.57 -8.83
CA LEU A 204 -23.52 -8.32 -7.60
C LEU A 204 -24.36 -7.75 -6.44
N GLY A 205 -25.10 -6.68 -6.68
CA GLY A 205 -26.06 -6.10 -5.73
C GLY A 205 -25.61 -4.85 -4.99
N ALA A 206 -24.43 -4.28 -5.30
CA ALA A 206 -24.02 -3.01 -4.75
C ALA A 206 -24.80 -1.84 -5.34
N GLU A 207 -24.89 -0.74 -4.60
CA GLU A 207 -25.50 0.52 -5.04
C GLU A 207 -24.40 1.55 -5.34
N ARG A 208 -24.39 2.07 -6.57
CA ARG A 208 -23.52 3.20 -6.95
C ARG A 208 -24.14 4.51 -6.45
N VAL A 209 -23.32 5.32 -5.75
CA VAL A 209 -23.75 6.62 -5.22
C VAL A 209 -22.75 7.68 -5.68
N GLU A 210 -23.22 8.69 -6.40
CA GLU A 210 -22.39 9.86 -6.72
C GLU A 210 -22.08 10.65 -5.45
N ILE A 211 -20.81 10.96 -5.23
CA ILE A 211 -20.35 11.78 -4.11
C ILE A 211 -19.41 12.87 -4.60
N SER A 212 -19.09 13.82 -3.73
CA SER A 212 -18.11 14.88 -4.00
C SER A 212 -17.06 14.93 -2.90
N LEU A 213 -15.81 15.08 -3.29
CA LEU A 213 -14.65 15.32 -2.43
C LEU A 213 -14.04 16.68 -2.80
N PRO A 214 -14.66 17.81 -2.45
CA PRO A 214 -14.41 19.12 -3.03
C PRO A 214 -13.02 19.70 -2.74
N ARG A 215 -12.22 19.06 -1.88
CA ARG A 215 -10.84 19.47 -1.56
C ARG A 215 -9.78 18.54 -2.13
N THR A 216 -10.15 17.62 -3.00
CA THR A 216 -9.22 16.63 -3.60
C THR A 216 -8.07 17.32 -4.34
N GLU A 217 -8.30 18.46 -4.97
CA GLU A 217 -7.29 19.27 -5.65
C GLU A 217 -6.16 19.76 -4.74
N LEU A 218 -6.40 19.85 -3.43
CA LEU A 218 -5.39 20.27 -2.44
C LEU A 218 -4.52 19.10 -1.95
N SER A 219 -4.88 17.86 -2.26
CA SER A 219 -4.20 16.67 -1.72
C SER A 219 -2.72 16.61 -2.12
N ILE A 220 -2.42 16.80 -3.40
CA ILE A 220 -1.04 16.79 -3.91
C ILE A 220 -0.23 17.99 -3.41
N PRO A 221 -0.73 19.25 -3.50
CA PRO A 221 -0.04 20.40 -2.91
C PRO A 221 0.24 20.25 -1.40
N ALA A 222 -0.73 19.77 -0.62
CA ALA A 222 -0.55 19.54 0.80
C ALA A 222 0.53 18.47 1.07
N TYR A 223 0.51 17.38 0.31
CA TYR A 223 1.52 16.32 0.40
C TYR A 223 2.93 16.88 0.16
N TYR A 224 3.14 17.69 -0.89
CA TYR A 224 4.43 18.27 -1.20
C TYR A 224 4.92 19.33 -0.20
N VAL A 225 4.05 19.82 0.67
CA VAL A 225 4.46 20.67 1.81
C VAL A 225 4.83 19.82 3.03
N LEU A 226 3.99 18.85 3.38
CA LEU A 226 4.14 18.05 4.60
C LEU A 226 5.26 17.03 4.50
N ALA A 227 5.27 16.23 3.44
CA ALA A 227 6.20 15.11 3.30
C ALA A 227 7.67 15.56 3.22
N PRO A 228 8.07 16.58 2.43
CA PRO A 228 9.46 17.08 2.44
C PRO A 228 9.87 17.69 3.77
N ALA A 229 8.97 18.37 4.48
CA ALA A 229 9.26 18.94 5.78
C ALA A 229 9.57 17.84 6.82
N GLU A 230 8.75 16.80 6.85
CA GLU A 230 8.98 15.65 7.74
C GLU A 230 10.21 14.84 7.31
N ALA A 231 10.43 14.63 6.01
CA ALA A 231 11.60 13.95 5.48
C ALA A 231 12.90 14.65 5.89
N SER A 232 12.95 15.98 5.81
CA SER A 232 14.09 16.78 6.23
C SER A 232 14.49 16.48 7.68
N SER A 233 13.52 16.35 8.57
CA SER A 233 13.75 15.95 9.97
C SER A 233 14.11 14.48 10.11
N ASN A 234 13.33 13.59 9.52
CA ASN A 234 13.45 12.14 9.67
C ASN A 234 14.77 11.60 9.11
N LEU A 235 15.21 12.13 7.97
CA LEU A 235 16.41 11.65 7.26
C LEU A 235 17.68 12.39 7.64
N SER A 236 17.64 13.41 8.49
CA SER A 236 18.81 14.18 8.94
C SER A 236 19.92 13.33 9.56
N ARG A 237 19.58 12.16 10.12
CA ARG A 237 20.53 11.20 10.69
C ARG A 237 21.36 10.44 9.64
N PHE A 238 20.92 10.40 8.38
CA PHE A 238 21.59 9.71 7.28
C PHE A 238 22.55 10.65 6.54
N ASP A 239 23.42 11.31 7.29
CA ASP A 239 24.37 12.32 6.82
C ASP A 239 25.70 11.73 6.32
N GLY A 240 25.83 10.40 6.32
CA GLY A 240 27.06 9.70 5.97
C GLY A 240 28.16 9.76 7.04
N VAL A 241 27.89 10.35 8.22
CA VAL A 241 28.81 10.38 9.35
C VAL A 241 28.54 9.24 10.31
N ARG A 242 27.28 9.10 10.74
CA ARG A 242 26.82 8.03 11.64
C ARG A 242 26.21 6.87 10.89
N TYR A 243 25.46 7.18 9.83
CA TYR A 243 24.74 6.22 9.02
C TYR A 243 24.81 6.58 7.55
N GLY A 244 24.63 5.59 6.70
CA GLY A 244 24.55 5.77 5.26
C GLY A 244 25.91 5.87 4.58
N TYR A 245 25.86 6.09 3.26
CA TYR A 245 27.03 6.28 2.42
C TYR A 245 27.50 7.74 2.46
N ARG A 246 28.81 7.93 2.52
CA ARG A 246 29.47 9.24 2.35
C ARG A 246 30.47 9.16 1.21
N THR A 247 30.37 10.07 0.26
CA THR A 247 31.38 10.19 -0.79
C THR A 247 32.72 10.60 -0.22
N ALA A 248 33.79 10.07 -0.79
CA ALA A 248 35.16 10.48 -0.44
C ALA A 248 35.56 11.83 -1.05
N GLN A 249 34.79 12.31 -2.02
CA GLN A 249 34.97 13.59 -2.70
C GLN A 249 33.73 14.46 -2.50
N TYR A 250 33.89 15.66 -1.95
CA TYR A 250 32.84 16.68 -1.76
C TYR A 250 33.46 18.07 -1.94
#